data_8bf99125c21c70f9a850d8e03ff75190
#
_entry.id   8bf99125c21c70f9a850d8e03ff75190
#
_cell.length_a   1.000
_cell.length_b   1.000
_cell.length_c   1.000
_cell.angle_alpha   90.00
_cell.angle_beta   90.00
_cell.angle_gamma   90.00
#
_symmetry.space_group_name_H-M   'P 1'
#
loop_
_entity.id
_entity.type
_entity.pdbx_description
1 polymer ?
#
loop_
_entity_poly.entity_id
_entity_poly.type
_entity_poly.pdbx_seq_one_letter_code
_entity_poly.pdbx_strand_id
1 'polypeptide(L)'
;MLSFRQTIRLTESIDTEAAERSIRSNIYFRGPNAWILAIAVVIVSVGLNVNSIPVIIGAMLISPLMGPIFGMGLGLGINDMPLIKSSGKNLLVMVGISLAASFIYFLITPLNLTNPSELLARTNPTIYDVLIALFGGFAGILEQCRKEKGTVFAGVL
;
A
#
# COMPACT_ATOMS: atom_id res chain seq x y z
N MET A 1 2.71 -36.25 -10.78
CA MET A 1 3.45 -35.80 -9.58
C MET A 1 4.39 -34.69 -10.02
N LEU A 2 4.02 -33.44 -9.82
CA LEU A 2 4.90 -32.29 -10.06
C LEU A 2 6.05 -32.37 -9.07
N SER A 3 7.28 -32.44 -9.56
CA SER A 3 8.47 -32.52 -8.72
C SER A 3 8.53 -31.27 -7.85
N PHE A 4 8.72 -31.43 -6.54
CA PHE A 4 8.87 -30.35 -5.55
C PHE A 4 9.89 -29.28 -5.99
N ARG A 5 10.89 -29.67 -6.80
CA ARG A 5 11.86 -28.77 -7.45
C ARG A 5 11.25 -27.84 -8.49
N GLN A 6 10.17 -28.21 -9.18
CA GLN A 6 9.50 -27.34 -10.15
C GLN A 6 8.63 -26.29 -9.45
N THR A 7 8.06 -26.61 -8.28
CA THR A 7 7.22 -25.69 -7.50
C THR A 7 8.03 -24.52 -6.91
N ILE A 8 9.35 -24.66 -6.69
CA ILE A 8 10.21 -23.65 -6.07
C ILE A 8 11.04 -22.86 -7.09
N ARG A 9 10.96 -23.19 -8.39
CA ARG A 9 11.67 -22.43 -9.43
C ARG A 9 11.00 -21.09 -9.69
N LEU A 10 11.47 -20.05 -9.01
CA LEU A 10 11.02 -18.66 -9.18
C LEU A 10 11.25 -18.16 -10.63
N THR A 11 12.30 -18.63 -11.30
CA THR A 11 12.76 -18.12 -12.60
C THR A 11 11.81 -18.39 -13.76
N GLU A 12 11.00 -19.45 -13.73
CA GLU A 12 10.04 -19.79 -14.80
C GLU A 12 8.71 -19.04 -14.68
N SER A 13 8.39 -18.55 -13.49
CA SER A 13 7.11 -17.87 -13.18
C SER A 13 7.23 -16.35 -13.06
N ILE A 14 8.46 -15.80 -13.20
CA ILE A 14 8.73 -14.37 -13.08
C ILE A 14 8.76 -13.72 -14.47
N ASP A 15 7.97 -12.67 -14.66
CA ASP A 15 8.02 -11.79 -15.82
C ASP A 15 8.31 -10.35 -15.34
N THR A 16 9.60 -10.01 -15.35
CA THR A 16 10.09 -8.72 -14.89
C THR A 16 9.63 -7.56 -15.78
N GLU A 17 9.49 -7.79 -17.09
CA GLU A 17 9.00 -6.76 -18.01
C GLU A 17 7.52 -6.48 -17.82
N ALA A 18 6.70 -7.52 -17.59
CA ALA A 18 5.29 -7.36 -17.28
C ALA A 18 5.10 -6.67 -15.93
N ALA A 19 5.94 -6.99 -14.93
CA ALA A 19 5.94 -6.33 -13.64
C ALA A 19 6.27 -4.84 -13.76
N GLU A 20 7.33 -4.47 -14.49
CA GLU A 20 7.70 -3.08 -14.73
C GLU A 20 6.57 -2.31 -15.43
N ARG A 21 6.00 -2.87 -16.48
CA ARG A 21 4.84 -2.27 -17.19
C ARG A 21 3.64 -2.09 -16.28
N SER A 22 3.34 -3.08 -15.44
CA SER A 22 2.25 -3.01 -14.46
C SER A 22 2.48 -1.90 -13.43
N ILE A 23 3.69 -1.83 -12.86
CA ILE A 23 4.04 -0.80 -11.88
C ILE A 23 3.94 0.59 -12.53
N ARG A 24 4.54 0.79 -13.72
CA ARG A 24 4.48 2.06 -14.45
C ARG A 24 3.03 2.51 -14.76
N SER A 25 2.14 1.57 -15.10
CA SER A 25 0.73 1.87 -15.36
C SER A 25 -0.05 2.25 -14.10
N ASN A 26 0.32 1.70 -12.95
CA ASN A 26 -0.35 1.91 -11.67
C ASN A 26 0.12 3.19 -10.93
N ILE A 27 1.19 3.83 -11.40
CA ILE A 27 1.67 5.10 -10.82
C ILE A 27 0.71 6.25 -11.12
N TYR A 28 0.05 6.22 -12.28
CA TYR A 28 -0.80 7.32 -12.71
C TYR A 28 -2.07 7.40 -11.87
N PHE A 29 -2.18 8.52 -11.14
CA PHE A 29 -3.34 8.84 -10.35
C PHE A 29 -4.48 9.29 -11.27
N ARG A 30 -5.51 8.46 -11.42
CA ARG A 30 -6.72 8.76 -12.20
C ARG A 30 -7.85 9.18 -11.28
N GLY A 31 -8.80 9.97 -11.78
CA GLY A 31 -9.91 10.51 -11.00
C GLY A 31 -10.63 9.53 -10.08
N PRO A 32 -11.00 8.29 -10.51
CA PRO A 32 -11.60 7.30 -9.62
C PRO A 32 -10.74 6.94 -8.39
N ASN A 33 -9.41 6.89 -8.54
CA ASN A 33 -8.51 6.57 -7.45
C ASN A 33 -8.52 7.64 -6.34
N ALA A 34 -8.80 8.90 -6.68
CA ALA A 34 -8.93 9.98 -5.69
C ALA A 34 -10.14 9.75 -4.77
N TRP A 35 -11.27 9.36 -5.35
CA TRP A 35 -12.47 9.06 -4.59
C TRP A 35 -12.33 7.80 -3.74
N ILE A 36 -11.72 6.75 -4.29
CA ILE A 36 -11.41 5.52 -3.55
C ILE A 36 -10.50 5.83 -2.36
N LEU A 37 -9.46 6.64 -2.57
CA LEU A 37 -8.56 7.07 -1.51
C LEU A 37 -9.30 7.87 -0.43
N ALA A 38 -10.10 8.86 -0.82
CA ALA A 38 -10.86 9.67 0.14
C ALA A 38 -11.82 8.80 0.98
N ILE A 39 -12.53 7.88 0.35
CA ILE A 39 -13.41 6.93 1.05
C ILE A 39 -12.61 6.03 1.99
N ALA A 40 -11.48 5.47 1.54
CA ALA A 40 -10.62 4.64 2.37
C ALA A 40 -10.13 5.41 3.61
N VAL A 41 -9.73 6.67 3.44
CA VAL A 41 -9.28 7.52 4.56
C VAL A 41 -10.41 7.80 5.55
N VAL A 42 -11.63 8.05 5.05
CA VAL A 42 -12.80 8.21 5.94
C VAL A 42 -13.04 6.92 6.74
N ILE A 43 -12.99 5.76 6.10
CA ILE A 43 -13.15 4.46 6.78
C ILE A 43 -12.05 4.25 7.83
N VAL A 44 -10.78 4.55 7.52
CA VAL A 44 -9.69 4.51 8.51
C VAL A 44 -9.97 5.45 9.66
N SER A 45 -10.42 6.67 9.40
CA SER A 45 -10.72 7.68 10.43
C SER A 45 -11.84 7.21 11.36
N VAL A 46 -12.89 6.57 10.81
CA VAL A 46 -13.92 5.89 11.61
C VAL A 46 -13.30 4.77 12.43
N GLY A 47 -12.49 3.90 11.81
CA GLY A 47 -11.82 2.79 12.50
C GLY A 47 -10.96 3.24 13.67
N LEU A 48 -10.22 4.34 13.50
CA LEU A 48 -9.42 4.96 14.57
C LEU A 48 -10.29 5.51 15.69
N ASN A 49 -11.40 6.15 15.33
CA ASN A 49 -12.31 6.75 16.30
C ASN A 49 -13.05 5.72 17.16
N VAL A 50 -13.41 4.57 16.56
CA VAL A 50 -14.05 3.43 17.27
C VAL A 50 -13.04 2.39 17.77
N ASN A 51 -11.75 2.63 17.60
CA ASN A 51 -10.65 1.75 18.00
C ASN A 51 -10.80 0.32 17.44
N SER A 52 -11.18 0.18 16.17
CA SER A 52 -11.44 -1.10 15.49
C SER A 52 -10.34 -1.46 14.50
N ILE A 53 -9.47 -2.39 14.89
CA ILE A 53 -8.38 -2.93 14.03
C ILE A 53 -8.91 -3.50 12.71
N PRO A 54 -9.98 -4.33 12.68
CA PRO A 54 -10.46 -4.89 11.42
C PRO A 54 -10.90 -3.84 10.40
N VAL A 55 -11.53 -2.75 10.85
CA VAL A 55 -11.96 -1.65 9.97
C VAL A 55 -10.75 -0.92 9.39
N ILE A 56 -9.72 -0.67 10.21
CA ILE A 56 -8.48 -0.02 9.77
C ILE A 56 -7.77 -0.88 8.71
N ILE A 57 -7.64 -2.19 8.95
CA ILE A 57 -7.03 -3.12 8.00
C ILE A 57 -7.84 -3.16 6.69
N GLY A 58 -9.16 -3.29 6.78
CA GLY A 58 -10.03 -3.30 5.59
C GLY A 58 -9.87 -2.06 4.73
N ALA A 59 -9.75 -0.88 5.32
CA ALA A 59 -9.53 0.36 4.59
C ALA A 59 -8.14 0.44 3.95
N MET A 60 -7.11 -0.10 4.59
CA MET A 60 -5.75 -0.18 4.02
C MET A 60 -5.72 -1.02 2.74
N LEU A 61 -6.51 -2.11 2.68
CA LEU A 61 -6.60 -2.98 1.52
C LEU A 61 -7.23 -2.30 0.29
N ILE A 62 -8.10 -1.32 0.52
CA ILE A 62 -8.77 -0.58 -0.56
C ILE A 62 -7.90 0.57 -1.08
N SER A 63 -6.93 1.03 -0.31
CA SER A 63 -6.14 2.22 -0.61
C SER A 63 -5.25 2.06 -1.85
N PRO A 64 -5.28 3.00 -2.82
CA PRO A 64 -4.48 2.94 -4.04
C PRO A 64 -3.04 3.45 -3.85
N LEU A 65 -2.53 3.59 -2.63
CA LEU A 65 -1.20 4.14 -2.33
C LEU A 65 -0.04 3.26 -2.82
N MET A 66 -0.29 1.97 -3.01
CA MET A 66 0.74 1.00 -3.43
C MET A 66 1.40 1.33 -4.76
N GLY A 67 0.65 1.80 -5.76
CA GLY A 67 1.18 2.12 -7.08
C GLY A 67 2.38 3.07 -7.03
N PRO A 68 2.25 4.28 -6.48
CA PRO A 68 3.36 5.22 -6.33
C PRO A 68 4.50 4.71 -5.45
N ILE A 69 4.23 3.94 -4.40
CA ILE A 69 5.26 3.37 -3.52
C ILE A 69 6.13 2.38 -4.29
N PHE A 70 5.52 1.43 -5.00
CA PHE A 70 6.26 0.50 -5.86
C PHE A 70 6.99 1.22 -7.00
N GLY A 71 6.37 2.28 -7.56
CA GLY A 71 7.01 3.11 -8.58
C GLY A 71 8.27 3.80 -8.09
N MET A 72 8.29 4.30 -6.86
CA MET A 72 9.49 4.85 -6.23
C MET A 72 10.55 3.79 -5.99
N GLY A 73 10.15 2.62 -5.45
CA GLY A 73 11.07 1.50 -5.19
C GLY A 73 11.72 0.98 -6.48
N LEU A 74 10.93 0.79 -7.53
CA LEU A 74 11.44 0.38 -8.84
C LEU A 74 12.38 1.44 -9.42
N GLY A 75 11.97 2.71 -9.39
CA GLY A 75 12.79 3.83 -9.89
C GLY A 75 14.14 3.92 -9.20
N LEU A 76 14.21 3.67 -7.90
CA LEU A 76 15.46 3.58 -7.15
C LEU A 76 16.29 2.37 -7.58
N GLY A 77 15.65 1.20 -7.77
CA GLY A 77 16.32 -0.03 -8.16
C GLY A 77 16.96 0.02 -9.56
N ILE A 78 16.27 0.65 -10.53
CA ILE A 78 16.77 0.79 -11.93
C ILE A 78 17.41 2.16 -12.22
N ASN A 79 17.55 3.02 -11.21
CA ASN A 79 18.09 4.38 -11.30
C ASN A 79 17.36 5.27 -12.33
N ASP A 80 16.03 5.15 -12.38
CA ASP A 80 15.15 5.94 -13.27
C ASP A 80 14.61 7.18 -12.53
N MET A 81 15.34 8.30 -12.61
CA MET A 81 14.95 9.57 -11.97
C MET A 81 13.59 10.14 -12.43
N PRO A 82 13.20 10.09 -13.70
CA PRO A 82 11.86 10.47 -14.14
C PRO A 82 10.76 9.67 -13.44
N LEU A 83 10.95 8.35 -13.27
CA LEU A 83 10.02 7.48 -12.60
C LEU A 83 9.87 7.84 -11.12
N ILE A 84 10.98 8.08 -10.42
CA ILE A 84 11.01 8.51 -9.02
C ILE A 84 10.24 9.82 -8.84
N LYS A 85 10.52 10.83 -9.68
CA LYS A 85 9.87 12.14 -9.62
C LYS A 85 8.36 12.04 -9.87
N SER A 86 7.95 11.26 -10.86
CA SER A 86 6.53 11.05 -11.18
C SER A 86 5.79 10.34 -10.04
N SER A 87 6.39 9.27 -9.51
CA SER A 87 5.84 8.50 -8.37
C SER A 87 5.75 9.36 -7.12
N GLY A 88 6.81 10.11 -6.80
CA GLY A 88 6.86 11.01 -5.65
C GLY A 88 5.81 12.12 -5.74
N LYS A 89 5.64 12.73 -6.92
CA LYS A 89 4.60 13.75 -7.16
C LYS A 89 3.20 13.18 -6.92
N ASN A 90 2.91 11.99 -7.46
CA ASN A 90 1.61 11.35 -7.29
C ASN A 90 1.37 10.95 -5.84
N LEU A 91 2.40 10.43 -5.15
CA LEU A 91 2.32 10.12 -3.72
C LEU A 91 2.01 11.38 -2.89
N LEU A 92 2.65 12.50 -3.20
CA LEU A 92 2.43 13.78 -2.51
C LEU A 92 0.99 14.28 -2.69
N VAL A 93 0.43 14.17 -3.89
CA VAL A 93 -0.98 14.49 -4.17
C VAL A 93 -1.92 13.59 -3.36
N MET A 94 -1.64 12.28 -3.32
CA MET A 94 -2.43 11.33 -2.54
C MET A 94 -2.39 11.63 -1.05
N VAL A 95 -1.21 11.95 -0.50
CA VAL A 95 -1.05 12.38 0.89
C VAL A 95 -1.87 13.64 1.17
N GLY A 96 -1.84 14.62 0.27
CA GLY A 96 -2.64 15.85 0.39
C GLY A 96 -4.14 15.57 0.44
N ILE A 97 -4.64 14.69 -0.44
CA ILE A 97 -6.07 14.28 -0.43
C ILE A 97 -6.41 13.54 0.88
N SER A 98 -5.52 12.67 1.34
CA SER A 98 -5.72 11.93 2.60
C SER A 98 -5.80 12.85 3.80
N LEU A 99 -4.90 13.83 3.89
CA LEU A 99 -4.92 14.83 4.95
C LEU A 99 -6.20 15.67 4.91
N ALA A 100 -6.62 16.12 3.73
CA ALA A 100 -7.84 16.90 3.57
C ALA A 100 -9.09 16.09 3.98
N ALA A 101 -9.21 14.84 3.52
CA ALA A 101 -10.32 13.97 3.86
C ALA A 101 -10.37 13.66 5.36
N SER A 102 -9.22 13.35 5.97
CA SER A 102 -9.13 13.11 7.42
C SER A 102 -9.44 14.37 8.22
N PHE A 103 -8.94 15.53 7.80
CA PHE A 103 -9.23 16.81 8.44
C PHE A 103 -10.73 17.12 8.45
N ILE A 104 -11.39 16.97 7.30
CA ILE A 104 -12.86 17.18 7.19
C ILE A 104 -13.61 16.23 8.11
N TYR A 105 -13.21 14.95 8.14
CA TYR A 105 -13.85 13.97 9.02
C TYR A 105 -13.74 14.36 10.49
N PHE A 106 -12.55 14.69 10.98
CA PHE A 106 -12.33 15.04 12.38
C PHE A 106 -12.84 16.44 12.77
N LEU A 107 -13.08 17.30 11.79
CA LEU A 107 -13.78 18.56 12.02
C LEU A 107 -15.25 18.32 12.39
N ILE A 108 -15.89 17.33 11.77
CA ILE A 108 -17.30 16.98 12.00
C ILE A 108 -17.45 16.04 13.20
N THR A 109 -16.52 15.10 13.36
CA THR A 109 -16.57 14.05 14.39
C THR A 109 -15.30 14.11 15.23
N PRO A 110 -15.33 14.77 16.41
CA PRO A 110 -14.16 14.87 17.27
C PRO A 110 -13.67 13.49 17.73
N LEU A 111 -12.35 13.35 17.83
CA LEU A 111 -11.69 12.12 18.25
C LEU A 111 -12.11 11.73 19.67
N ASN A 112 -12.58 10.50 19.86
CA ASN A 112 -12.79 9.93 21.18
C ASN A 112 -11.45 9.51 21.79
N LEU A 113 -10.86 10.41 22.59
CA LEU A 113 -9.54 10.23 23.20
C LEU A 113 -9.56 9.34 24.46
N THR A 114 -10.66 8.72 24.80
CA THR A 114 -10.80 7.94 26.03
C THR A 114 -9.85 6.73 26.11
N ASN A 115 -9.43 6.12 24.99
CA ASN A 115 -8.37 5.11 24.93
C ASN A 115 -7.88 4.92 23.48
N PRO A 116 -7.02 5.78 22.93
CA PRO A 116 -6.56 5.69 21.55
C PRO A 116 -5.43 4.65 21.40
N SER A 117 -5.66 3.39 21.81
CA SER A 117 -4.63 2.35 21.81
C SER A 117 -4.06 2.10 20.42
N GLU A 118 -4.90 2.11 19.38
CA GLU A 118 -4.48 1.91 17.99
C GLU A 118 -3.65 3.07 17.44
N LEU A 119 -3.95 4.30 17.86
CA LEU A 119 -3.17 5.45 17.49
C LEU A 119 -1.78 5.42 18.17
N LEU A 120 -1.77 5.10 19.47
CA LEU A 120 -0.53 5.05 20.27
C LEU A 120 0.37 3.88 19.85
N ALA A 121 -0.20 2.72 19.49
CA ALA A 121 0.58 1.57 19.01
C ALA A 121 1.42 1.91 17.76
N ARG A 122 0.96 2.84 16.91
CA ARG A 122 1.65 3.25 15.69
C ARG A 122 2.72 4.32 15.90
N THR A 123 2.79 4.94 17.08
CA THR A 123 3.79 5.98 17.40
C THR A 123 5.10 5.42 17.92
N ASN A 124 5.15 4.16 18.32
CA ASN A 124 6.33 3.49 18.85
C ASN A 124 6.77 2.36 17.92
N PRO A 125 7.55 2.65 16.85
CA PRO A 125 8.02 1.62 15.94
C PRO A 125 8.98 0.66 16.64
N THR A 126 8.79 -0.63 16.41
CA THR A 126 9.61 -1.71 16.96
C THR A 126 10.47 -2.35 15.88
N ILE A 127 11.52 -3.11 16.28
CA ILE A 127 12.32 -3.90 15.33
C ILE A 127 11.46 -4.92 14.57
N TYR A 128 10.38 -5.38 15.17
CA TYR A 128 9.43 -6.31 14.55
C TYR A 128 8.68 -5.66 13.37
N ASP A 129 8.37 -4.37 13.46
CA ASP A 129 7.72 -3.63 12.37
C ASP A 129 8.65 -3.54 11.14
N VAL A 130 9.95 -3.38 11.38
CA VAL A 130 10.97 -3.39 10.31
C VAL A 130 11.05 -4.76 9.64
N LEU A 131 11.03 -5.85 10.42
CA LEU A 131 11.02 -7.21 9.88
C LEU A 131 9.76 -7.50 9.09
N ILE A 132 8.59 -7.11 9.60
CA ILE A 132 7.30 -7.25 8.91
C ILE A 132 7.32 -6.47 7.59
N ALA A 133 7.80 -5.23 7.61
CA ALA A 133 7.91 -4.41 6.40
C ALA A 133 8.87 -5.02 5.37
N LEU A 134 10.00 -5.59 5.81
CA LEU A 134 10.97 -6.25 4.93
C LEU A 134 10.36 -7.48 4.25
N PHE A 135 9.79 -8.40 5.01
CA PHE A 135 9.23 -9.63 4.47
C PHE A 135 7.93 -9.36 3.67
N GLY A 136 7.09 -8.45 4.15
CA GLY A 136 5.88 -8.02 3.44
C GLY A 136 6.21 -7.33 2.12
N GLY A 137 7.22 -6.45 2.10
CA GLY A 137 7.72 -5.81 0.89
C GLY A 137 8.28 -6.82 -0.12
N PHE A 138 9.04 -7.81 0.37
CA PHE A 138 9.57 -8.88 -0.48
C PHE A 138 8.45 -9.73 -1.09
N ALA A 139 7.46 -10.12 -0.30
CA ALA A 139 6.29 -10.85 -0.78
C ALA A 139 5.50 -10.02 -1.81
N GLY A 140 5.33 -8.72 -1.59
CA GLY A 140 4.67 -7.81 -2.51
C GLY A 140 5.38 -7.69 -3.86
N ILE A 141 6.73 -7.65 -3.87
CA ILE A 141 7.52 -7.64 -5.12
C ILE A 141 7.35 -8.97 -5.86
N LEU A 142 7.41 -10.11 -5.17
CA LEU A 142 7.21 -11.41 -5.79
C LEU A 142 5.83 -11.52 -6.46
N GLU A 143 4.79 -10.99 -5.82
CA GLU A 143 3.44 -10.97 -6.40
C GLU A 143 3.37 -10.10 -7.65
N GLN A 144 4.02 -8.93 -7.67
CA GLN A 144 4.08 -8.08 -8.87
C GLN A 144 4.81 -8.73 -10.04
N CYS A 145 5.82 -9.55 -9.75
CA CYS A 145 6.61 -10.26 -10.76
C CYS A 145 5.96 -11.54 -11.27
N ARG A 146 4.86 -11.98 -10.66
CA ARG A 146 4.17 -13.22 -11.03
C ARG A 146 3.45 -13.07 -12.36
N LYS A 147 3.57 -14.08 -13.26
CA LYS A 147 2.91 -14.10 -14.58
C LYS A 147 1.40 -14.14 -14.48
N GLU A 148 0.87 -14.86 -13.48
CA GLU A 148 -0.56 -14.89 -13.19
C GLU A 148 -0.85 -14.03 -11.96
N LYS A 149 -1.56 -12.94 -12.14
CA LYS A 149 -1.96 -12.06 -11.03
C LYS A 149 -2.94 -12.78 -10.11
N GLY A 150 -2.46 -13.22 -8.96
CA GLY A 150 -3.29 -13.79 -7.91
C GLY A 150 -3.84 -12.73 -6.96
N THR A 151 -4.77 -13.12 -6.11
CA THR A 151 -5.43 -12.28 -5.10
C THR A 151 -4.65 -12.17 -3.79
N VAL A 152 -3.35 -12.51 -3.78
CA VAL A 152 -2.53 -12.58 -2.55
C VAL A 152 -2.30 -11.20 -1.92
N PHE A 153 -2.44 -10.12 -2.69
CA PHE A 153 -2.19 -8.74 -2.23
C PHE A 153 -3.07 -8.30 -1.06
N ALA A 154 -4.28 -8.83 -0.98
CA ALA A 154 -5.28 -8.36 -0.04
C ALA A 154 -5.04 -8.77 1.42
N GLY A 155 -4.14 -9.73 1.69
CA GLY A 155 -3.97 -10.29 3.02
C GLY A 155 -2.63 -10.01 3.71
N VAL A 156 -1.64 -9.47 3.00
CA VAL A 156 -0.24 -9.41 3.51
C VAL A 156 0.20 -7.99 3.92
N LEU A 157 -0.58 -6.98 3.59
CA LEU A 157 -0.31 -5.56 3.88
C LEU A 157 -1.39 -4.98 4.80
#